data_ea7bdb4b2d42489d80e4b064f1551848
#
_entry.id   ea7bdb4b2d42489d80e4b064f1551848
#
_cell.length_a   1.000
_cell.length_b   1.000
_cell.length_c   1.000
_cell.angle_alpha   90.00
_cell.angle_beta   90.00
_cell.angle_gamma   90.00
#
_symmetry.space_group_name_H-M   'P 1'
#
loop_
_entity.id
_entity.type
_entity.pdbx_description
1 polymer ?
#
loop_
_entity_poly.entity_id
_entity_poly.type
_entity_poly.pdbx_seq_one_letter_code
_entity_poly.pdbx_strand_id
1 'polypeptide(L)'
;MIRFETINEAGEKLASIIEKEKLRFDGEAVVFIGALGICVRKILPMVNDKYTDPAVICIDSTGRYVIPVLSGHVGGANELSRQIAKVIGAESVVTTQSDNTGLWALDTLAKRFGWRMTALSREEMNKAIATFVNKKPVALILEYNDEGTEYMQSSCPEHVSLFHSFDEYKKHCNTTNTNKTDEASLFKLLILVSPHRYPNINTPYIQYCPPCLNLGIGCQKDAPEGIADKILAEVEEKGFACESIRSVATIELKKDEPSLKRLAKLLPWAQTDIHTAETLGAIDVPNPSEKVFEVTGCYGVSESSAIASSCEGKLVVEKQKGVVNAGGREMHFTWALSEDHLADKDKGHIEIVGAGPGDPDLISVRGRKFLESADLILYAGSLVPRELTFCAKEGAVVRSSADMDLEEQFHLMKEFYDKGKLVVRLHTGDPCIYGAIQEQMAFFDKYGMRYHITPGISSFLAAAAELKSQFTIPERCQTIILTRGEGRTPMPDKEKLHLLAQHQSTMCIFLSASIVDEVMKELLDGGYPPETPVAACYKLTWKEQRIYRGQLKDLAKILKENNLTLTTMIVVGEAIDNREGLSKLYDGHFTHLFRKASK
;
A
#
# COMPACT_ATOMS: atom_id res chain seq x y z
N MET A 1 -25.71 -9.74 3.28
CA MET A 1 -26.15 -11.15 3.51
C MET A 1 -25.95 -11.96 2.23
N ILE A 2 -25.36 -13.15 2.31
CA ILE A 2 -25.17 -14.03 1.13
C ILE A 2 -26.30 -15.07 1.13
N ARG A 3 -27.06 -15.16 0.04
CA ARG A 3 -28.12 -16.14 -0.19
C ARG A 3 -27.68 -17.13 -1.25
N PHE A 4 -27.82 -18.44 -0.97
CA PHE A 4 -27.52 -19.51 -1.91
C PHE A 4 -28.77 -20.03 -2.61
N GLU A 5 -28.66 -20.25 -3.92
CA GLU A 5 -29.69 -20.92 -4.73
C GLU A 5 -29.05 -22.09 -5.47
N THR A 6 -29.56 -23.29 -5.22
CA THR A 6 -29.01 -24.53 -5.79
C THR A 6 -30.05 -25.22 -6.67
N ILE A 7 -29.61 -26.06 -7.61
CA ILE A 7 -30.52 -26.82 -8.51
C ILE A 7 -30.48 -28.32 -8.21
N ASN A 8 -29.40 -28.81 -7.59
CA ASN A 8 -29.19 -30.23 -7.35
C ASN A 8 -28.33 -30.47 -6.10
N GLU A 9 -28.26 -31.73 -5.65
CA GLU A 9 -27.51 -32.14 -4.46
C GLU A 9 -26.01 -31.76 -4.51
N ALA A 10 -25.39 -31.74 -5.69
CA ALA A 10 -24.01 -31.33 -5.83
C ALA A 10 -23.83 -29.84 -5.50
N GLY A 11 -24.80 -29.01 -5.93
CA GLY A 11 -24.85 -27.59 -5.58
C GLY A 11 -25.09 -27.36 -4.09
N GLU A 12 -25.92 -28.15 -3.43
CA GLU A 12 -26.17 -28.07 -1.99
C GLU A 12 -24.90 -28.37 -1.17
N LYS A 13 -24.12 -29.37 -1.61
CA LYS A 13 -22.80 -29.67 -1.00
C LYS A 13 -21.83 -28.53 -1.13
N LEU A 14 -21.72 -27.90 -2.33
CA LEU A 14 -20.86 -26.73 -2.56
C LEU A 14 -21.32 -25.54 -1.72
N ALA A 15 -22.61 -25.24 -1.65
CA ALA A 15 -23.16 -24.20 -0.80
C ALA A 15 -22.75 -24.39 0.67
N SER A 16 -22.94 -25.61 1.20
CA SER A 16 -22.55 -25.95 2.58
C SER A 16 -21.04 -25.77 2.86
N ILE A 17 -20.18 -25.99 1.88
CA ILE A 17 -18.73 -25.76 2.03
C ILE A 17 -18.46 -24.27 2.14
N ILE A 18 -19.07 -23.46 1.26
CA ILE A 18 -18.86 -22.01 1.22
C ILE A 18 -19.43 -21.33 2.47
N GLU A 19 -20.61 -21.75 2.93
CA GLU A 19 -21.25 -21.19 4.14
C GLU A 19 -20.43 -21.40 5.41
N LYS A 20 -19.72 -22.52 5.54
CA LYS A 20 -18.86 -22.82 6.70
C LYS A 20 -17.71 -21.83 6.86
N GLU A 21 -17.20 -21.25 5.77
CA GLU A 21 -16.08 -20.33 5.78
C GLU A 21 -16.46 -18.90 6.21
N LYS A 22 -17.77 -18.62 6.44
CA LYS A 22 -18.28 -17.33 6.93
C LYS A 22 -17.66 -16.13 6.20
N LEU A 23 -17.70 -16.14 4.88
CA LEU A 23 -17.14 -15.07 4.04
C LEU A 23 -17.70 -13.71 4.47
N ARG A 24 -16.83 -12.72 4.61
CA ARG A 24 -17.23 -11.34 4.91
C ARG A 24 -17.65 -10.67 3.62
N PHE A 25 -18.91 -10.26 3.57
CA PHE A 25 -19.48 -9.52 2.46
C PHE A 25 -20.40 -8.42 2.98
N ASP A 26 -20.12 -7.20 2.60
CA ASP A 26 -20.92 -6.03 2.97
C ASP A 26 -21.94 -5.74 1.87
N GLY A 27 -23.21 -6.10 2.14
CA GLY A 27 -24.31 -5.97 1.20
C GLY A 27 -25.15 -7.23 1.03
N GLU A 28 -25.92 -7.29 -0.06
CA GLU A 28 -26.71 -8.44 -0.47
C GLU A 28 -26.06 -9.15 -1.65
N ALA A 29 -25.95 -10.49 -1.57
CA ALA A 29 -25.43 -11.30 -2.65
C ALA A 29 -26.28 -12.55 -2.87
N VAL A 30 -26.45 -12.92 -4.13
CA VAL A 30 -27.05 -14.18 -4.56
C VAL A 30 -25.97 -15.05 -5.20
N VAL A 31 -25.71 -16.19 -4.60
CA VAL A 31 -24.80 -17.20 -5.13
C VAL A 31 -25.64 -18.35 -5.71
N PHE A 32 -25.72 -18.39 -7.02
CA PHE A 32 -26.44 -19.38 -7.76
C PHE A 32 -25.50 -20.53 -8.16
N ILE A 33 -25.88 -21.78 -7.80
CA ILE A 33 -25.08 -22.96 -8.16
C ILE A 33 -25.80 -23.79 -9.21
N GLY A 34 -25.34 -23.72 -10.44
CA GLY A 34 -25.97 -24.36 -11.58
C GLY A 34 -25.54 -23.80 -12.93
N ALA A 35 -26.29 -24.09 -13.98
CA ALA A 35 -25.94 -23.56 -15.32
C ALA A 35 -26.18 -22.04 -15.43
N LEU A 36 -25.23 -21.31 -16.01
CA LEU A 36 -25.29 -19.85 -16.15
C LEU A 36 -26.59 -19.38 -16.86
N GLY A 37 -27.06 -20.09 -17.89
CA GLY A 37 -28.31 -19.73 -18.57
C GLY A 37 -29.55 -19.82 -17.70
N ILE A 38 -29.57 -20.70 -16.69
CA ILE A 38 -30.67 -20.81 -15.70
C ILE A 38 -30.53 -19.65 -14.69
N CYS A 39 -29.31 -19.36 -14.23
CA CYS A 39 -29.02 -18.22 -13.38
C CYS A 39 -29.57 -16.92 -13.99
N VAL A 40 -29.20 -16.62 -15.23
CA VAL A 40 -29.65 -15.42 -15.95
C VAL A 40 -31.18 -15.31 -16.00
N ARG A 41 -31.91 -16.40 -16.31
CA ARG A 41 -33.38 -16.39 -16.32
C ARG A 41 -33.98 -16.13 -14.94
N LYS A 42 -33.37 -16.68 -13.89
CA LYS A 42 -33.89 -16.51 -12.51
C LYS A 42 -33.68 -15.09 -11.98
N ILE A 43 -32.57 -14.46 -12.32
CA ILE A 43 -32.26 -13.13 -11.82
C ILE A 43 -32.93 -11.99 -12.62
N LEU A 44 -33.48 -12.30 -13.81
CA LEU A 44 -34.10 -11.30 -14.67
C LEU A 44 -35.10 -10.36 -13.98
N PRO A 45 -35.98 -10.85 -13.07
CA PRO A 45 -36.90 -9.99 -12.32
C PRO A 45 -36.22 -9.07 -11.30
N MET A 46 -34.95 -9.31 -10.96
CA MET A 46 -34.17 -8.55 -9.97
C MET A 46 -33.28 -7.50 -10.63
N VAL A 47 -33.16 -7.54 -11.96
CA VAL A 47 -32.26 -6.63 -12.71
C VAL A 47 -32.95 -5.30 -12.94
N ASN A 48 -32.46 -4.26 -12.28
CA ASN A 48 -32.96 -2.89 -12.41
C ASN A 48 -31.84 -1.91 -12.77
N ASP A 49 -30.77 -1.88 -11.95
CA ASP A 49 -29.73 -0.87 -12.07
C ASP A 49 -28.42 -1.39 -11.49
N LYS A 50 -27.32 -1.21 -12.21
CA LYS A 50 -25.99 -1.70 -11.81
C LYS A 50 -25.47 -1.19 -10.46
N TYR A 51 -26.06 -0.12 -9.92
CA TYR A 51 -25.67 0.47 -8.63
C TYR A 51 -26.52 0.00 -7.46
N THR A 52 -27.72 -0.54 -7.74
CA THR A 52 -28.67 -0.98 -6.72
C THR A 52 -28.91 -2.48 -6.74
N ASP A 53 -28.62 -3.15 -7.86
CA ASP A 53 -28.78 -4.60 -7.97
C ASP A 53 -27.84 -5.34 -7.03
N PRO A 54 -28.28 -6.44 -6.39
CA PRO A 54 -27.43 -7.25 -5.54
C PRO A 54 -26.26 -7.85 -6.34
N ALA A 55 -25.20 -8.21 -5.64
CA ALA A 55 -24.14 -9.01 -6.24
C ALA A 55 -24.68 -10.37 -6.66
N VAL A 56 -24.53 -10.78 -7.92
CA VAL A 56 -24.94 -12.12 -8.38
C VAL A 56 -23.73 -12.86 -8.91
N ILE A 57 -23.54 -14.07 -8.37
CA ILE A 57 -22.46 -14.98 -8.72
C ILE A 57 -23.05 -16.31 -9.15
N CYS A 58 -22.60 -16.84 -10.28
CA CYS A 58 -22.94 -18.16 -10.75
C CYS A 58 -21.77 -19.12 -10.59
N ILE A 59 -21.99 -20.25 -9.94
CA ILE A 59 -21.01 -21.33 -9.83
C ILE A 59 -21.54 -22.51 -10.65
N ASP A 60 -20.75 -23.09 -11.52
CA ASP A 60 -21.16 -24.30 -12.23
C ASP A 60 -21.31 -25.49 -11.26
N SER A 61 -22.19 -26.44 -11.56
CA SER A 61 -22.51 -27.56 -10.65
C SER A 61 -21.30 -28.46 -10.34
N THR A 62 -20.22 -28.36 -11.11
CA THR A 62 -18.97 -29.12 -10.84
C THR A 62 -18.03 -28.35 -9.89
N GLY A 63 -18.32 -27.08 -9.59
CA GLY A 63 -17.47 -26.21 -8.77
C GLY A 63 -16.16 -25.82 -9.44
N ARG A 64 -16.09 -25.82 -10.76
CA ARG A 64 -14.88 -25.47 -11.51
C ARG A 64 -14.76 -23.98 -11.76
N TYR A 65 -15.88 -23.31 -12.04
CA TYR A 65 -15.90 -21.89 -12.39
C TYR A 65 -16.81 -21.10 -11.47
N VAL A 66 -16.34 -19.93 -11.04
CA VAL A 66 -17.10 -18.95 -10.27
C VAL A 66 -17.19 -17.68 -11.10
N ILE A 67 -18.40 -17.35 -11.57
CA ILE A 67 -18.64 -16.30 -12.56
C ILE A 67 -19.46 -15.18 -11.93
N PRO A 68 -18.90 -13.96 -11.73
CA PRO A 68 -19.70 -12.81 -11.35
C PRO A 68 -20.60 -12.40 -12.52
N VAL A 69 -21.92 -12.35 -12.28
CA VAL A 69 -22.95 -12.11 -13.32
C VAL A 69 -23.48 -10.69 -13.29
N LEU A 70 -23.73 -10.14 -12.07
CA LEU A 70 -24.23 -8.78 -11.87
C LEU A 70 -23.44 -8.08 -10.77
N SER A 71 -23.40 -6.74 -10.86
CA SER A 71 -22.85 -5.84 -9.85
C SER A 71 -21.38 -6.16 -9.49
N GLY A 72 -20.55 -6.38 -10.51
CA GLY A 72 -19.17 -6.81 -10.40
C GLY A 72 -18.31 -5.92 -9.51
N HIS A 73 -18.30 -4.59 -9.76
CA HIS A 73 -17.51 -3.61 -9.01
C HIS A 73 -18.27 -3.05 -7.80
N VAL A 74 -19.28 -2.24 -8.04
CA VAL A 74 -20.01 -1.51 -6.98
C VAL A 74 -20.69 -2.46 -6.01
N GLY A 75 -21.32 -3.52 -6.51
CA GLY A 75 -21.92 -4.56 -5.69
C GLY A 75 -20.95 -5.60 -5.12
N GLY A 76 -19.66 -5.58 -5.55
CA GLY A 76 -18.62 -6.45 -5.00
C GLY A 76 -18.62 -7.90 -5.51
N ALA A 77 -19.37 -8.24 -6.58
CA ALA A 77 -19.45 -9.62 -7.08
C ALA A 77 -18.11 -10.16 -7.58
N ASN A 78 -17.24 -9.30 -8.15
CA ASN A 78 -15.91 -9.71 -8.60
C ASN A 78 -15.03 -10.16 -7.44
N GLU A 79 -15.01 -9.40 -6.35
CA GLU A 79 -14.22 -9.73 -5.17
C GLU A 79 -14.76 -10.97 -4.46
N LEU A 80 -16.09 -11.03 -4.26
CA LEU A 80 -16.72 -12.20 -3.65
C LEU A 80 -16.51 -13.47 -4.49
N SER A 81 -16.50 -13.36 -5.84
CA SER A 81 -16.21 -14.49 -6.72
C SER A 81 -14.79 -15.02 -6.54
N ARG A 82 -13.80 -14.16 -6.33
CA ARG A 82 -12.41 -14.55 -6.04
C ARG A 82 -12.29 -15.25 -4.68
N GLN A 83 -13.00 -14.74 -3.66
CA GLN A 83 -13.04 -15.35 -2.32
C GLN A 83 -13.66 -16.74 -2.37
N ILE A 84 -14.82 -16.88 -3.02
CA ILE A 84 -15.50 -18.18 -3.20
C ILE A 84 -14.61 -19.14 -3.98
N ALA A 85 -14.02 -18.68 -5.10
CA ALA A 85 -13.13 -19.51 -5.92
C ALA A 85 -11.96 -20.06 -5.11
N LYS A 86 -11.36 -19.25 -4.23
CA LYS A 86 -10.29 -19.67 -3.32
C LYS A 86 -10.75 -20.74 -2.34
N VAL A 87 -11.97 -20.63 -1.81
CA VAL A 87 -12.56 -21.59 -0.84
C VAL A 87 -12.77 -22.97 -1.47
N ILE A 88 -13.33 -23.00 -2.68
CA ILE A 88 -13.69 -24.28 -3.33
C ILE A 88 -12.62 -24.77 -4.33
N GLY A 89 -11.50 -24.06 -4.46
CA GLY A 89 -10.43 -24.39 -5.41
C GLY A 89 -10.85 -24.23 -6.87
N ALA A 90 -11.73 -23.26 -7.17
CA ALA A 90 -12.27 -22.99 -8.49
C ALA A 90 -11.51 -21.85 -9.20
N GLU A 91 -11.82 -21.67 -10.47
CA GLU A 91 -11.37 -20.52 -11.27
C GLU A 91 -12.42 -19.41 -11.24
N SER A 92 -12.03 -18.18 -10.85
CA SER A 92 -12.90 -17.00 -10.92
C SER A 92 -12.83 -16.39 -12.32
N VAL A 93 -13.95 -16.35 -13.05
CA VAL A 93 -14.04 -15.86 -14.43
C VAL A 93 -14.55 -14.43 -14.43
N VAL A 94 -13.67 -13.48 -14.09
CA VAL A 94 -13.99 -12.05 -14.12
C VAL A 94 -13.82 -11.51 -15.53
N THR A 95 -14.88 -10.86 -16.07
CA THR A 95 -14.92 -10.38 -17.47
C THR A 95 -14.80 -8.87 -17.62
N THR A 96 -14.76 -8.13 -16.52
CA THR A 96 -14.65 -6.68 -16.54
C THR A 96 -13.30 -6.22 -17.06
N GLN A 97 -13.30 -5.27 -17.98
CA GLN A 97 -12.08 -4.84 -18.69
C GLN A 97 -11.04 -4.24 -17.73
N SER A 98 -11.46 -3.45 -16.74
CA SER A 98 -10.56 -2.87 -15.74
C SER A 98 -9.82 -3.94 -14.92
N ASP A 99 -10.52 -5.00 -14.48
CA ASP A 99 -9.90 -6.11 -13.75
C ASP A 99 -8.89 -6.88 -14.61
N ASN A 100 -9.21 -7.09 -15.89
CA ASN A 100 -8.36 -7.86 -16.82
C ASN A 100 -7.17 -7.07 -17.36
N THR A 101 -7.23 -5.72 -17.31
CA THR A 101 -6.16 -4.84 -17.83
C THR A 101 -5.31 -4.23 -16.73
N GLY A 102 -5.60 -4.50 -15.45
CA GLY A 102 -4.91 -3.90 -14.29
C GLY A 102 -5.17 -2.40 -14.11
N LEU A 103 -6.22 -1.86 -14.76
CA LEU A 103 -6.63 -0.47 -14.62
C LEU A 103 -7.49 -0.26 -13.37
N TRP A 104 -7.50 0.97 -12.84
CA TRP A 104 -8.32 1.30 -11.69
C TRP A 104 -9.82 1.25 -12.02
N ALA A 105 -10.62 0.71 -11.11
CA ALA A 105 -12.07 0.80 -11.15
C ALA A 105 -12.49 2.14 -10.53
N LEU A 106 -12.61 3.18 -11.36
CA LEU A 106 -12.83 4.57 -10.91
C LEU A 106 -14.07 4.75 -10.04
N ASP A 107 -15.11 3.96 -10.26
CA ASP A 107 -16.36 4.00 -9.49
C ASP A 107 -16.26 3.36 -8.09
N THR A 108 -15.18 2.65 -7.80
CA THR A 108 -14.99 1.99 -6.50
C THR A 108 -13.87 2.58 -5.63
N LEU A 109 -12.99 3.41 -6.19
CA LEU A 109 -11.85 3.98 -5.46
C LEU A 109 -12.29 4.74 -4.21
N ALA A 110 -13.35 5.54 -4.30
CA ALA A 110 -13.87 6.28 -3.17
C ALA A 110 -14.24 5.35 -2.00
N LYS A 111 -15.01 4.28 -2.28
CA LYS A 111 -15.40 3.29 -1.27
C LYS A 111 -14.19 2.53 -0.72
N ARG A 112 -13.25 2.17 -1.59
CA ARG A 112 -12.06 1.39 -1.21
C ARG A 112 -11.17 2.11 -0.21
N PHE A 113 -10.99 3.43 -0.37
CA PHE A 113 -10.08 4.23 0.45
C PHE A 113 -10.80 5.15 1.43
N GLY A 114 -12.11 4.97 1.63
CA GLY A 114 -12.89 5.79 2.56
C GLY A 114 -13.04 7.25 2.12
N TRP A 115 -12.74 7.55 0.86
CA TRP A 115 -12.96 8.89 0.29
C TRP A 115 -14.43 9.12 -0.03
N ARG A 116 -14.77 10.37 -0.24
CA ARG A 116 -16.03 10.77 -0.83
C ARG A 116 -15.80 11.24 -2.25
N MET A 117 -16.87 11.41 -2.97
CA MET A 117 -16.79 11.89 -4.34
C MET A 117 -17.76 13.04 -4.50
N THR A 118 -17.36 14.09 -5.22
CA THR A 118 -18.28 15.16 -5.58
C THR A 118 -19.43 14.61 -6.43
N ALA A 119 -20.58 15.25 -6.34
CA ALA A 119 -21.76 14.83 -7.09
C ALA A 119 -21.44 14.76 -8.60
N LEU A 120 -21.56 13.56 -9.16
CA LEU A 120 -21.37 13.27 -10.58
C LEU A 120 -22.57 12.47 -11.06
N SER A 121 -23.12 12.81 -12.22
CA SER A 121 -24.19 12.01 -12.81
C SER A 121 -23.66 10.64 -13.28
N ARG A 122 -24.57 9.67 -13.37
CA ARG A 122 -24.22 8.32 -13.86
C ARG A 122 -23.65 8.36 -15.28
N GLU A 123 -24.16 9.25 -16.11
CA GLU A 123 -23.69 9.41 -17.50
C GLU A 123 -22.26 9.94 -17.54
N GLU A 124 -21.94 10.94 -16.74
CA GLU A 124 -20.60 11.51 -16.62
C GLU A 124 -19.59 10.48 -16.10
N MET A 125 -19.95 9.71 -15.06
CA MET A 125 -19.11 8.63 -14.55
C MET A 125 -18.84 7.57 -15.62
N ASN A 126 -19.87 7.13 -16.34
CA ASN A 126 -19.70 6.14 -17.42
C ASN A 126 -18.80 6.67 -18.55
N LYS A 127 -18.92 7.95 -18.93
CA LYS A 127 -18.04 8.60 -19.91
C LYS A 127 -16.60 8.66 -19.42
N ALA A 128 -16.39 8.98 -18.14
CA ALA A 128 -15.07 9.02 -17.53
C ALA A 128 -14.42 7.64 -17.52
N ILE A 129 -15.15 6.60 -17.09
CA ILE A 129 -14.69 5.21 -17.11
C ILE A 129 -14.32 4.79 -18.54
N ALA A 130 -15.19 5.06 -19.52
CA ALA A 130 -14.92 4.74 -20.92
C ALA A 130 -13.67 5.45 -21.45
N THR A 131 -13.47 6.72 -21.09
CA THR A 131 -12.28 7.50 -21.47
C THR A 131 -11.02 6.86 -20.89
N PHE A 132 -11.04 6.49 -19.61
CA PHE A 132 -9.93 5.88 -18.88
C PHE A 132 -9.57 4.48 -19.43
N VAL A 133 -10.57 3.62 -19.58
CA VAL A 133 -10.40 2.24 -20.06
C VAL A 133 -9.92 2.19 -21.51
N ASN A 134 -10.32 3.16 -22.32
CA ASN A 134 -9.85 3.32 -23.71
C ASN A 134 -8.45 3.97 -23.81
N LYS A 135 -7.75 4.11 -22.69
CA LYS A 135 -6.38 4.65 -22.60
C LYS A 135 -6.20 6.02 -23.27
N LYS A 136 -7.23 6.87 -23.18
CA LYS A 136 -7.10 8.27 -23.62
C LYS A 136 -6.20 9.02 -22.62
N PRO A 137 -5.53 10.14 -23.03
CA PRO A 137 -4.71 10.93 -22.11
C PRO A 137 -5.50 11.39 -20.89
N VAL A 138 -5.02 11.08 -19.71
CA VAL A 138 -5.62 11.42 -18.40
C VAL A 138 -4.60 12.15 -17.55
N ALA A 139 -5.03 13.21 -16.84
CA ALA A 139 -4.22 13.83 -15.81
C ALA A 139 -4.71 13.34 -14.42
N LEU A 140 -3.79 12.94 -13.57
CA LEU A 140 -4.02 12.60 -12.16
C LEU A 140 -3.37 13.68 -11.29
N ILE A 141 -4.16 14.31 -10.44
CA ILE A 141 -3.68 15.31 -9.47
C ILE A 141 -3.88 14.77 -8.07
N LEU A 142 -2.79 14.61 -7.32
CA LEU A 142 -2.78 14.13 -5.94
C LEU A 142 -2.35 15.27 -5.01
N GLU A 143 -3.31 15.85 -4.28
CA GLU A 143 -3.07 16.91 -3.29
C GLU A 143 -3.29 16.44 -1.86
N TYR A 144 -3.43 15.15 -1.69
CA TYR A 144 -3.57 14.48 -0.41
C TYR A 144 -2.63 13.28 -0.39
N ASN A 145 -2.21 12.86 0.81
CA ASN A 145 -1.30 11.73 0.96
C ASN A 145 -1.89 10.73 1.96
N ASP A 146 -2.32 9.58 1.44
CA ASP A 146 -2.83 8.45 2.20
C ASP A 146 -2.59 7.14 1.43
N GLU A 147 -3.03 6.01 1.98
CA GLU A 147 -2.92 4.70 1.34
C GLU A 147 -3.51 4.69 -0.09
N GLY A 148 -4.59 5.44 -0.32
CA GLY A 148 -5.25 5.50 -1.62
C GLY A 148 -4.43 6.24 -2.67
N THR A 149 -3.85 7.38 -2.31
CA THR A 149 -2.98 8.14 -3.21
C THR A 149 -1.66 7.41 -3.45
N GLU A 150 -1.09 6.74 -2.45
CA GLU A 150 0.08 5.86 -2.62
C GLU A 150 -0.21 4.70 -3.57
N TYR A 151 -1.39 4.07 -3.44
CA TYR A 151 -1.84 3.05 -4.38
C TYR A 151 -1.94 3.58 -5.80
N MET A 152 -2.57 4.75 -6.01
CA MET A 152 -2.72 5.35 -7.34
C MET A 152 -1.36 5.76 -7.92
N GLN A 153 -0.46 6.28 -7.11
CA GLN A 153 0.89 6.64 -7.55
C GLN A 153 1.71 5.41 -7.95
N SER A 154 1.71 4.36 -7.11
CA SER A 154 2.50 3.13 -7.35
C SER A 154 1.98 2.27 -8.49
N SER A 155 0.68 2.34 -8.80
CA SER A 155 0.01 1.60 -9.87
C SER A 155 -0.44 2.49 -11.04
N CYS A 156 0.21 3.65 -11.22
CA CYS A 156 -0.17 4.64 -12.23
C CYS A 156 -0.02 4.06 -13.65
N PRO A 157 -1.11 4.01 -14.45
CA PRO A 157 -1.04 3.50 -15.82
C PRO A 157 -0.26 4.44 -16.75
N GLU A 158 0.38 3.91 -17.79
CA GLU A 158 1.21 4.66 -18.75
C GLU A 158 0.51 5.85 -19.43
N HIS A 159 -0.82 5.79 -19.62
CA HIS A 159 -1.59 6.86 -20.25
C HIS A 159 -2.03 7.96 -19.28
N VAL A 160 -1.61 7.88 -18.02
CA VAL A 160 -1.95 8.82 -16.96
C VAL A 160 -0.71 9.64 -16.59
N SER A 161 -0.81 10.95 -16.67
CA SER A 161 0.24 11.89 -16.25
C SER A 161 -0.04 12.33 -14.82
N LEU A 162 0.93 12.14 -13.91
CA LEU A 162 0.82 12.48 -12.50
C LEU A 162 1.29 13.91 -12.24
N PHE A 163 0.52 14.63 -11.40
CA PHE A 163 0.81 15.97 -10.88
C PHE A 163 0.57 15.98 -9.36
N HIS A 164 1.38 16.74 -8.63
CA HIS A 164 1.26 16.85 -7.18
C HIS A 164 0.47 18.09 -6.73
N SER A 165 0.09 18.97 -7.64
CA SER A 165 -0.80 20.09 -7.38
C SER A 165 -1.54 20.53 -8.65
N PHE A 166 -2.68 21.20 -8.45
CA PHE A 166 -3.45 21.78 -9.55
C PHE A 166 -2.67 22.90 -10.26
N ASP A 167 -1.80 23.60 -9.55
CA ASP A 167 -0.93 24.62 -10.14
C ASP A 167 0.16 24.02 -11.04
N GLU A 168 0.72 22.87 -10.66
CA GLU A 168 1.66 22.13 -11.51
C GLU A 168 0.98 21.68 -12.82
N TYR A 169 -0.22 21.12 -12.71
CA TYR A 169 -1.04 20.75 -13.85
C TYR A 169 -1.29 21.96 -14.77
N LYS A 170 -1.73 23.12 -14.22
CA LYS A 170 -1.94 24.34 -15.00
C LYS A 170 -0.67 24.84 -15.70
N LYS A 171 0.46 24.86 -15.01
CA LYS A 171 1.76 25.21 -15.60
C LYS A 171 2.10 24.30 -16.78
N HIS A 172 1.92 22.99 -16.63
CA HIS A 172 2.16 22.02 -17.67
C HIS A 172 1.27 22.27 -18.90
N CYS A 173 -0.03 22.50 -18.71
CA CYS A 173 -0.95 22.81 -19.79
C CYS A 173 -0.57 24.11 -20.52
N ASN A 174 -0.15 25.14 -19.80
CA ASN A 174 0.23 26.44 -20.37
C ASN A 174 1.57 26.39 -21.15
N THR A 175 2.51 25.56 -20.71
CA THR A 175 3.82 25.43 -21.40
C THR A 175 3.75 24.57 -22.65
N THR A 176 2.81 23.62 -22.70
CA THR A 176 2.68 22.66 -23.81
C THR A 176 1.77 23.21 -24.95
N ASN A 177 0.88 24.15 -24.63
CA ASN A 177 0.00 24.82 -25.61
C ASN A 177 0.62 26.12 -26.15
N THR A 178 1.38 26.03 -27.23
CA THR A 178 1.88 27.20 -27.97
C THR A 178 0.79 27.89 -28.79
N ASN A 179 -0.40 27.28 -28.96
CA ASN A 179 -1.58 27.85 -29.61
C ASN A 179 -2.71 28.06 -28.62
N LYS A 180 -3.00 29.29 -28.27
CA LYS A 180 -3.87 29.84 -27.21
C LYS A 180 -5.37 29.44 -27.21
N THR A 181 -5.81 28.36 -27.83
CA THR A 181 -7.26 28.16 -28.03
C THR A 181 -7.90 26.93 -27.39
N ASP A 182 -7.16 25.95 -26.87
CA ASP A 182 -7.82 24.77 -26.27
C ASP A 182 -7.01 24.11 -25.12
N GLU A 183 -7.24 24.53 -23.85
CA GLU A 183 -6.86 23.77 -22.66
C GLU A 183 -7.48 22.35 -22.64
N ALA A 184 -8.62 22.17 -23.30
CA ALA A 184 -9.35 20.91 -23.43
C ALA A 184 -8.68 19.87 -24.36
N SER A 185 -7.57 20.20 -25.03
CA SER A 185 -7.00 19.32 -26.05
C SER A 185 -5.98 18.30 -25.52
N LEU A 186 -5.25 18.60 -24.43
CA LEU A 186 -4.14 17.77 -23.94
C LEU A 186 -4.64 16.52 -23.17
N PHE A 187 -5.55 16.71 -22.23
CA PHE A 187 -6.14 15.63 -21.45
C PHE A 187 -7.64 15.50 -21.72
N LYS A 188 -8.15 14.27 -21.73
CA LYS A 188 -9.57 13.97 -21.98
C LYS A 188 -10.35 13.66 -20.71
N LEU A 189 -9.63 13.46 -19.61
CA LEU A 189 -10.17 13.25 -18.27
C LEU A 189 -9.18 13.79 -17.25
N LEU A 190 -9.69 14.38 -16.18
CA LEU A 190 -8.94 14.80 -15.02
C LEU A 190 -9.42 13.99 -13.81
N ILE A 191 -8.51 13.41 -13.06
CA ILE A 191 -8.77 12.73 -11.80
C ILE A 191 -8.08 13.52 -10.70
N LEU A 192 -8.87 14.04 -9.74
CA LEU A 192 -8.37 14.80 -8.61
C LEU A 192 -8.59 14.01 -7.32
N VAL A 193 -7.58 13.97 -6.47
CA VAL A 193 -7.69 13.56 -5.07
C VAL A 193 -7.29 14.78 -4.22
N SER A 194 -8.28 15.52 -3.74
CA SER A 194 -8.05 16.83 -3.12
C SER A 194 -9.18 17.23 -2.20
N PRO A 195 -8.90 17.88 -1.04
CA PRO A 195 -9.89 18.56 -0.21
C PRO A 195 -10.32 19.92 -0.77
N HIS A 196 -9.69 20.40 -1.84
CA HIS A 196 -9.96 21.71 -2.43
C HIS A 196 -10.98 21.65 -3.58
N ARG A 197 -11.72 22.74 -3.76
CA ARG A 197 -12.59 23.00 -4.92
C ARG A 197 -11.85 23.87 -5.92
N TYR A 198 -11.91 23.51 -7.18
CA TYR A 198 -11.34 24.30 -8.27
C TYR A 198 -12.43 24.80 -9.19
N PRO A 199 -12.68 26.12 -9.23
CA PRO A 199 -13.63 26.69 -10.18
C PRO A 199 -13.09 26.64 -11.60
N ASN A 200 -13.98 26.54 -12.59
CA ASN A 200 -13.68 26.67 -14.03
C ASN A 200 -12.79 25.55 -14.60
N ILE A 201 -13.02 24.31 -14.19
CA ILE A 201 -12.44 23.14 -14.87
C ILE A 201 -13.29 22.84 -16.13
N ASN A 202 -12.71 23.03 -17.32
CA ASN A 202 -13.39 22.77 -18.60
C ASN A 202 -13.25 21.31 -19.06
N THR A 203 -12.24 20.58 -18.57
CA THR A 203 -12.05 19.16 -18.85
C THR A 203 -12.98 18.31 -18.00
N PRO A 204 -13.65 17.25 -18.54
CA PRO A 204 -14.38 16.31 -17.70
C PRO A 204 -13.51 15.80 -16.57
N TYR A 205 -14.03 15.76 -15.34
CA TYR A 205 -13.23 15.38 -14.17
C TYR A 205 -14.01 14.52 -13.19
N ILE A 206 -13.27 13.73 -12.41
CA ILE A 206 -13.72 13.04 -11.21
C ILE A 206 -12.92 13.62 -10.04
N GLN A 207 -13.59 14.00 -8.98
CA GLN A 207 -12.93 14.44 -7.76
C GLN A 207 -13.27 13.51 -6.61
N TYR A 208 -12.23 12.93 -6.03
CA TYR A 208 -12.27 12.22 -4.75
C TYR A 208 -11.86 13.18 -3.64
N CYS A 209 -12.66 13.21 -2.57
CA CYS A 209 -12.52 14.11 -1.44
C CYS A 209 -12.13 13.29 -0.20
N PRO A 210 -10.84 13.28 0.19
CA PRO A 210 -10.38 12.62 1.41
C PRO A 210 -11.02 13.26 2.66
N PRO A 211 -11.41 12.47 3.69
CA PRO A 211 -12.05 13.00 4.92
C PRO A 211 -10.98 13.56 5.87
N CYS A 212 -10.54 14.79 5.64
CA CYS A 212 -9.42 15.42 6.37
C CYS A 212 -9.74 16.79 6.97
N LEU A 213 -10.93 17.33 6.74
CA LEU A 213 -11.30 18.65 7.25
C LEU A 213 -12.16 18.54 8.51
N ASN A 214 -11.93 19.43 9.49
CA ASN A 214 -12.70 19.50 10.72
C ASN A 214 -13.28 20.91 10.85
N LEU A 215 -14.62 20.98 10.85
CA LEU A 215 -15.37 22.22 10.91
C LEU A 215 -15.73 22.53 12.37
N GLY A 216 -15.11 23.54 12.94
CA GLY A 216 -15.48 24.07 14.25
C GLY A 216 -16.50 25.17 14.14
N ILE A 217 -17.56 25.12 14.94
CA ILE A 217 -18.62 26.13 14.95
C ILE A 217 -18.88 26.72 16.32
N GLY A 218 -19.18 28.04 16.35
CA GLY A 218 -19.68 28.77 17.52
C GLY A 218 -20.85 29.62 17.10
N CYS A 219 -21.93 29.65 17.88
CA CYS A 219 -23.13 30.43 17.59
C CYS A 219 -23.80 30.96 18.86
N GLN A 220 -24.69 31.92 18.72
CA GLN A 220 -25.57 32.34 19.80
C GLN A 220 -26.58 31.23 20.12
N LYS A 221 -27.19 31.30 21.30
CA LYS A 221 -28.21 30.34 21.73
C LYS A 221 -29.42 30.40 20.80
N ASP A 222 -30.02 29.23 20.52
CA ASP A 222 -31.17 29.06 19.62
C ASP A 222 -30.87 29.50 18.17
N ALA A 223 -29.68 29.27 17.71
CA ALA A 223 -29.20 29.61 16.37
C ALA A 223 -30.00 28.85 15.27
N PRO A 224 -30.61 29.60 14.30
CA PRO A 224 -31.48 29.00 13.29
C PRO A 224 -30.75 28.05 12.35
N GLU A 225 -31.48 27.06 11.78
CA GLU A 225 -30.95 26.07 10.87
C GLU A 225 -30.24 26.67 9.64
N GLY A 226 -30.69 27.83 9.13
CA GLY A 226 -30.09 28.49 7.97
C GLY A 226 -28.65 28.95 8.15
N ILE A 227 -28.13 28.97 9.38
CA ILE A 227 -26.68 29.17 9.63
C ILE A 227 -25.87 28.04 9.05
N ALA A 228 -26.36 26.81 9.12
CA ALA A 228 -25.66 25.63 8.58
C ALA A 228 -25.46 25.74 7.06
N ASP A 229 -26.53 26.08 6.34
CA ASP A 229 -26.46 26.19 4.87
C ASP A 229 -25.50 27.33 4.46
N LYS A 230 -25.48 28.44 5.24
CA LYS A 230 -24.56 29.56 5.00
C LYS A 230 -23.10 29.19 5.28
N ILE A 231 -22.82 28.48 6.37
CA ILE A 231 -21.44 28.01 6.68
C ILE A 231 -20.92 27.16 5.56
N LEU A 232 -21.70 26.18 5.06
CA LEU A 232 -21.22 25.29 3.99
C LEU A 232 -20.97 26.05 2.67
N ALA A 233 -21.82 27.03 2.33
CA ALA A 233 -21.57 27.90 1.19
C ALA A 233 -20.28 28.70 1.34
N GLU A 234 -20.01 29.26 2.52
CA GLU A 234 -18.79 30.01 2.81
C GLU A 234 -17.54 29.10 2.79
N VAL A 235 -17.63 27.83 3.22
CA VAL A 235 -16.56 26.83 3.10
C VAL A 235 -16.21 26.60 1.63
N GLU A 236 -17.21 26.43 0.76
CA GLU A 236 -16.99 26.26 -0.67
C GLU A 236 -16.43 27.52 -1.34
N GLU A 237 -16.88 28.71 -0.93
CA GLU A 237 -16.32 30.00 -1.38
C GLU A 237 -14.84 30.16 -0.99
N LYS A 238 -14.41 29.58 0.13
CA LYS A 238 -13.00 29.53 0.55
C LYS A 238 -12.18 28.49 -0.22
N GLY A 239 -12.79 27.77 -1.14
CA GLY A 239 -12.13 26.79 -1.99
C GLY A 239 -11.96 25.41 -1.39
N PHE A 240 -12.80 25.02 -0.41
CA PHE A 240 -12.77 23.68 0.19
C PHE A 240 -13.99 22.86 -0.22
N ALA A 241 -13.80 21.55 -0.36
CA ALA A 241 -14.87 20.61 -0.65
C ALA A 241 -15.57 20.20 0.65
N CYS A 242 -16.88 20.45 0.75
CA CYS A 242 -17.67 20.03 1.91
C CYS A 242 -17.64 18.51 2.11
N GLU A 243 -17.48 17.72 1.05
CA GLU A 243 -17.35 16.27 1.09
C GLU A 243 -16.08 15.80 1.83
N SER A 244 -15.07 16.68 1.97
CA SER A 244 -13.86 16.39 2.76
C SER A 244 -14.02 16.66 4.26
N ILE A 245 -15.16 17.22 4.70
CA ILE A 245 -15.42 17.45 6.12
C ILE A 245 -15.62 16.09 6.81
N ARG A 246 -14.67 15.75 7.70
CA ARG A 246 -14.66 14.54 8.52
C ARG A 246 -15.45 14.71 9.80
N SER A 247 -15.33 15.88 10.42
CA SER A 247 -16.03 16.18 11.68
C SER A 247 -16.62 17.60 11.71
N VAL A 248 -17.72 17.73 12.46
CA VAL A 248 -18.32 19.02 12.84
C VAL A 248 -18.24 19.13 14.35
N ALA A 249 -17.57 20.17 14.85
CA ALA A 249 -17.19 20.28 16.24
C ALA A 249 -17.71 21.55 16.92
N THR A 250 -18.06 21.43 18.19
CA THR A 250 -18.46 22.57 19.03
C THR A 250 -18.27 22.27 20.53
N ILE A 251 -18.59 23.23 21.37
CA ILE A 251 -18.58 23.10 22.83
C ILE A 251 -19.87 22.43 23.35
N GLU A 252 -19.82 21.74 24.50
CA GLU A 252 -20.98 21.09 25.15
C GLU A 252 -22.21 22.01 25.33
N LEU A 253 -21.98 23.29 25.62
CA LEU A 253 -23.05 24.29 25.77
C LEU A 253 -23.88 24.45 24.49
N LYS A 254 -23.38 23.99 23.33
CA LYS A 254 -24.00 24.17 22.02
C LYS A 254 -24.43 22.87 21.33
N LYS A 255 -24.34 21.74 22.03
CA LYS A 255 -24.65 20.40 21.47
C LYS A 255 -26.05 20.22 20.90
N ASP A 256 -27.03 21.00 21.44
CA ASP A 256 -28.44 20.89 21.05
C ASP A 256 -28.91 21.95 20.06
N GLU A 257 -28.03 22.84 19.60
CA GLU A 257 -28.38 23.94 18.70
C GLU A 257 -28.97 23.45 17.37
N PRO A 258 -30.05 24.11 16.88
CA PRO A 258 -30.67 23.73 15.60
C PRO A 258 -29.71 23.75 14.42
N SER A 259 -28.79 24.71 14.37
CA SER A 259 -27.74 24.81 13.34
C SER A 259 -26.80 23.60 13.32
N LEU A 260 -26.39 23.07 14.49
CA LEU A 260 -25.58 21.86 14.58
C LEU A 260 -26.34 20.63 14.09
N LYS A 261 -27.61 20.49 14.51
CA LYS A 261 -28.47 19.37 14.04
C LYS A 261 -28.70 19.43 12.53
N ARG A 262 -28.80 20.64 11.97
CA ARG A 262 -28.89 20.84 10.52
C ARG A 262 -27.61 20.44 9.80
N LEU A 263 -26.43 20.85 10.30
CA LEU A 263 -25.14 20.40 9.75
C LEU A 263 -25.00 18.87 9.74
N ALA A 264 -25.37 18.21 10.84
CA ALA A 264 -25.37 16.74 10.90
C ALA A 264 -26.30 16.08 9.86
N LYS A 265 -27.39 16.73 9.47
CA LYS A 265 -28.26 16.26 8.38
C LYS A 265 -27.68 16.54 7.00
N LEU A 266 -27.01 17.66 6.80
CA LEU A 266 -26.40 18.03 5.52
C LEU A 266 -25.11 17.25 5.25
N LEU A 267 -24.39 16.89 6.32
CA LEU A 267 -23.15 16.11 6.29
C LEU A 267 -23.34 14.79 7.04
N PRO A 268 -24.18 13.85 6.56
CA PRO A 268 -24.54 12.62 7.29
C PRO A 268 -23.37 11.68 7.50
N TRP A 269 -22.28 11.92 6.84
CA TRP A 269 -21.04 11.17 6.98
C TRP A 269 -20.07 11.78 7.99
N ALA A 270 -20.22 13.06 8.34
CA ALA A 270 -19.33 13.74 9.26
C ALA A 270 -19.68 13.37 10.71
N GLN A 271 -18.65 13.10 11.50
CA GLN A 271 -18.80 12.86 12.93
C GLN A 271 -19.15 14.18 13.63
N THR A 272 -20.01 14.14 14.65
CA THR A 272 -20.27 15.31 15.49
C THR A 272 -19.44 15.20 16.77
N ASP A 273 -18.50 16.13 16.97
CA ASP A 273 -17.60 16.16 18.12
C ASP A 273 -18.02 17.25 19.10
N ILE A 274 -18.25 16.85 20.34
CA ILE A 274 -18.63 17.74 21.43
C ILE A 274 -17.52 17.81 22.46
N HIS A 275 -16.92 18.99 22.64
CA HIS A 275 -15.79 19.19 23.53
C HIS A 275 -16.18 19.92 24.81
N THR A 276 -15.47 19.65 25.91
CA THR A 276 -15.63 20.37 27.18
C THR A 276 -14.95 21.74 27.10
N ALA A 277 -15.38 22.65 27.97
CA ALA A 277 -14.73 23.96 28.09
C ALA A 277 -13.25 23.85 28.50
N GLU A 278 -12.92 22.87 29.34
CA GLU A 278 -11.54 22.59 29.77
C GLU A 278 -10.65 22.17 28.58
N THR A 279 -11.13 21.26 27.75
CA THR A 279 -10.41 20.83 26.53
C THR A 279 -10.16 21.99 25.59
N LEU A 280 -11.20 22.80 25.32
CA LEU A 280 -11.09 23.94 24.40
C LEU A 280 -10.27 25.08 24.97
N GLY A 281 -10.32 25.28 26.30
CA GLY A 281 -9.58 26.33 27.01
C GLY A 281 -8.06 26.10 27.04
N ALA A 282 -7.61 24.85 26.85
CA ALA A 282 -6.20 24.48 26.79
C ALA A 282 -5.57 24.74 25.40
N ILE A 283 -6.39 25.13 24.40
CA ILE A 283 -5.93 25.31 23.01
C ILE A 283 -5.70 26.78 22.72
N ASP A 284 -4.49 27.16 22.33
CA ASP A 284 -4.17 28.48 21.84
C ASP A 284 -4.85 28.73 20.48
N VAL A 285 -5.51 29.86 20.34
CA VAL A 285 -6.25 30.25 19.12
C VAL A 285 -5.73 31.58 18.56
N PRO A 286 -5.63 31.75 17.23
CA PRO A 286 -5.17 33.00 16.62
C PRO A 286 -6.06 34.21 16.92
N ASN A 287 -7.35 33.99 17.09
CA ASN A 287 -8.36 35.06 17.27
C ASN A 287 -9.11 34.96 18.62
N PRO A 288 -8.43 35.19 19.77
CA PRO A 288 -9.01 35.06 21.08
C PRO A 288 -10.09 36.13 21.33
N SER A 289 -11.05 35.84 22.25
CA SER A 289 -12.13 36.74 22.61
C SER A 289 -12.46 36.63 24.10
N GLU A 290 -12.20 37.67 24.88
CA GLU A 290 -12.54 37.75 26.30
C GLU A 290 -14.04 37.55 26.55
N LYS A 291 -14.89 38.15 25.71
CA LYS A 291 -16.35 38.03 25.82
C LYS A 291 -16.80 36.55 25.64
N VAL A 292 -16.14 35.78 24.83
CA VAL A 292 -16.41 34.34 24.66
C VAL A 292 -15.91 33.58 25.87
N PHE A 293 -14.74 33.93 26.38
CA PHE A 293 -14.17 33.33 27.57
C PHE A 293 -15.06 33.49 28.81
N GLU A 294 -15.59 34.69 29.06
CA GLU A 294 -16.52 34.96 30.16
C GLU A 294 -17.78 34.06 30.16
N VAL A 295 -18.24 33.67 28.96
CA VAL A 295 -19.46 32.85 28.79
C VAL A 295 -19.19 31.36 28.71
N THR A 296 -18.06 30.96 28.10
CA THR A 296 -17.80 29.57 27.72
C THR A 296 -16.59 28.93 28.39
N GLY A 297 -15.72 29.73 29.01
CA GLY A 297 -14.47 29.25 29.60
C GLY A 297 -13.35 28.94 28.57
N CYS A 298 -13.53 29.28 27.28
CA CYS A 298 -12.51 29.19 26.26
C CYS A 298 -12.45 30.45 25.39
N TYR A 299 -11.26 30.78 24.84
CA TYR A 299 -11.05 32.03 24.09
C TYR A 299 -11.63 32.03 22.68
N GLY A 300 -11.99 30.87 22.11
CA GLY A 300 -12.52 30.79 20.74
C GLY A 300 -13.11 29.43 20.39
N VAL A 301 -14.44 29.28 20.54
CA VAL A 301 -15.11 27.97 20.33
C VAL A 301 -14.87 27.38 18.94
N SER A 302 -15.02 28.17 17.87
CA SER A 302 -14.88 27.62 16.50
C SER A 302 -13.46 27.18 16.17
N GLU A 303 -12.46 27.97 16.52
CA GLU A 303 -11.06 27.61 16.23
C GLU A 303 -10.59 26.47 17.12
N SER A 304 -10.84 26.58 18.45
CA SER A 304 -10.39 25.53 19.36
C SER A 304 -11.10 24.19 19.12
N SER A 305 -12.40 24.17 18.76
CA SER A 305 -13.09 22.92 18.43
C SER A 305 -12.64 22.31 17.11
N ALA A 306 -12.34 23.13 16.10
CA ALA A 306 -11.75 22.63 14.85
C ALA A 306 -10.38 21.97 15.09
N ILE A 307 -9.51 22.62 15.90
CA ILE A 307 -8.19 22.07 16.27
C ILE A 307 -8.35 20.81 17.14
N ALA A 308 -9.22 20.84 18.16
CA ALA A 308 -9.45 19.71 19.06
C ALA A 308 -9.92 18.44 18.35
N SER A 309 -10.68 18.59 17.27
CA SER A 309 -11.18 17.47 16.46
C SER A 309 -10.19 17.01 15.40
N SER A 310 -9.13 17.77 15.14
CA SER A 310 -8.11 17.39 14.18
C SER A 310 -7.10 16.42 14.79
N CYS A 311 -6.52 15.57 13.94
CA CYS A 311 -5.37 14.73 14.32
C CYS A 311 -4.09 15.58 14.20
N GLU A 312 -3.72 16.32 15.28
CA GLU A 312 -2.59 17.27 15.30
C GLU A 312 -2.62 18.32 14.18
N GLY A 313 -3.82 18.62 13.66
CA GLY A 313 -4.00 19.45 12.48
C GLY A 313 -3.83 20.95 12.75
N LYS A 314 -3.76 21.71 11.66
CA LYS A 314 -3.65 23.18 11.68
C LYS A 314 -4.90 23.82 11.11
N LEU A 315 -5.21 25.03 11.55
CA LEU A 315 -6.24 25.84 10.92
C LEU A 315 -5.83 26.17 9.48
N VAL A 316 -6.70 25.81 8.54
CA VAL A 316 -6.60 26.22 7.12
C VAL A 316 -7.52 27.38 6.81
N VAL A 317 -8.57 27.57 7.63
CA VAL A 317 -9.39 28.79 7.68
C VAL A 317 -9.53 29.22 9.14
N GLU A 318 -8.97 30.39 9.47
CA GLU A 318 -9.17 31.02 10.78
C GLU A 318 -10.62 31.45 10.95
N LYS A 319 -10.97 31.87 12.17
CA LYS A 319 -12.33 32.27 12.57
C LYS A 319 -12.99 33.22 11.57
N GLN A 320 -14.01 32.74 10.90
CA GLN A 320 -14.93 33.53 10.10
C GLN A 320 -16.13 33.93 10.97
N LYS A 321 -16.66 35.13 10.74
CA LYS A 321 -17.83 35.69 11.48
C LYS A 321 -18.96 35.92 10.50
N GLY A 322 -20.16 35.48 10.86
CA GLY A 322 -21.35 35.70 10.04
C GLY A 322 -22.55 36.12 10.88
N VAL A 323 -23.54 36.63 10.19
CA VAL A 323 -24.82 37.07 10.77
C VAL A 323 -25.95 36.53 9.92
N VAL A 324 -27.02 36.07 10.58
CA VAL A 324 -28.28 35.67 9.94
C VAL A 324 -29.44 36.36 10.66
N ASN A 325 -30.38 36.90 9.90
CA ASN A 325 -31.60 37.49 10.46
C ASN A 325 -32.64 36.38 10.68
N ALA A 326 -33.07 36.19 11.92
CA ALA A 326 -34.12 35.25 12.28
C ALA A 326 -35.18 35.96 13.17
N GLY A 327 -36.41 36.01 12.70
CA GLY A 327 -37.51 36.61 13.45
C GLY A 327 -37.29 38.08 13.84
N GLY A 328 -36.57 38.86 13.03
CA GLY A 328 -36.26 40.26 13.30
C GLY A 328 -35.08 40.51 14.24
N ARG A 329 -34.33 39.45 14.59
CA ARG A 329 -33.08 39.53 15.38
C ARG A 329 -31.88 39.10 14.55
N GLU A 330 -30.77 39.81 14.70
CA GLU A 330 -29.47 39.40 14.16
C GLU A 330 -28.86 38.32 15.06
N MET A 331 -28.59 37.16 14.46
CA MET A 331 -27.96 36.02 15.12
C MET A 331 -26.56 35.85 14.60
N HIS A 332 -25.57 36.00 15.49
CA HIS A 332 -24.16 35.88 15.15
C HIS A 332 -23.68 34.43 15.25
N PHE A 333 -22.84 34.03 14.32
CA PHE A 333 -22.13 32.74 14.34
C PHE A 333 -20.68 32.92 13.93
N THR A 334 -19.88 31.94 14.27
CA THR A 334 -18.50 31.83 13.84
C THR A 334 -18.23 30.41 13.38
N TRP A 335 -17.33 30.27 12.44
CA TRP A 335 -16.79 28.96 12.04
C TRP A 335 -15.30 29.09 11.75
N ALA A 336 -14.59 27.95 11.82
CA ALA A 336 -13.21 27.79 11.46
C ALA A 336 -13.02 26.39 10.89
N LEU A 337 -12.01 26.21 10.07
CA LEU A 337 -11.70 24.92 9.45
C LEU A 337 -10.26 24.54 9.77
N SER A 338 -10.06 23.35 10.29
CA SER A 338 -8.72 22.73 10.36
C SER A 338 -8.63 21.58 9.37
N GLU A 339 -7.43 21.36 8.86
CA GLU A 339 -7.08 20.15 8.13
C GLU A 339 -6.33 19.23 9.09
N ASP A 340 -6.69 17.94 9.12
CA ASP A 340 -5.94 16.96 9.88
C ASP A 340 -4.47 17.09 9.50
N HIS A 341 -3.59 17.00 10.50
CA HIS A 341 -2.19 16.85 10.19
C HIS A 341 -2.05 15.52 9.47
N LEU A 342 -2.12 15.61 8.15
CA LEU A 342 -1.67 14.53 7.33
C LEU A 342 -0.26 14.28 7.77
N ALA A 343 -0.04 13.11 8.34
CA ALA A 343 1.32 12.68 8.54
C ALA A 343 2.04 13.05 7.24
N ASP A 344 2.59 14.27 7.27
CA ASP A 344 3.68 14.72 6.45
C ASP A 344 3.47 14.92 4.93
N LYS A 345 2.62 15.89 4.51
CA LYS A 345 2.86 16.53 3.20
C LYS A 345 4.26 17.17 3.13
N ASP A 346 4.80 17.57 4.28
CA ASP A 346 6.10 18.22 4.40
C ASP A 346 7.25 17.28 4.80
N LYS A 347 6.94 16.03 5.19
CA LYS A 347 7.96 15.03 5.51
C LYS A 347 8.16 14.05 4.36
N GLY A 348 9.38 13.60 4.21
CA GLY A 348 9.77 12.67 3.17
C GLY A 348 9.23 11.25 3.38
N HIS A 349 9.72 10.36 2.57
CA HIS A 349 9.52 8.93 2.69
C HIS A 349 10.87 8.22 2.59
N ILE A 350 11.08 7.20 3.41
CA ILE A 350 12.25 6.34 3.32
C ILE A 350 11.82 4.99 2.78
N GLU A 351 12.36 4.61 1.64
CA GLU A 351 12.19 3.28 1.10
C GLU A 351 13.47 2.48 1.27
N ILE A 352 13.42 1.39 2.03
CA ILE A 352 14.52 0.45 2.19
C ILE A 352 14.39 -0.59 1.09
N VAL A 353 15.28 -0.56 0.11
CA VAL A 353 15.18 -1.37 -1.11
C VAL A 353 16.24 -2.47 -1.13
N GLY A 354 15.82 -3.68 -1.41
CA GLY A 354 16.72 -4.80 -1.72
C GLY A 354 17.27 -4.69 -3.14
N ALA A 355 18.59 -4.56 -3.24
CA ALA A 355 19.31 -4.42 -4.50
C ALA A 355 19.41 -5.72 -5.33
N GLY A 356 19.02 -6.84 -4.74
CA GLY A 356 19.30 -8.15 -5.34
C GLY A 356 20.76 -8.61 -5.13
N PRO A 357 21.15 -9.75 -5.71
CA PRO A 357 22.44 -10.40 -5.44
C PRO A 357 23.62 -9.76 -6.16
N GLY A 358 23.38 -8.94 -7.21
CA GLY A 358 24.47 -8.32 -7.98
C GLY A 358 24.05 -7.83 -9.35
N ASP A 359 23.43 -8.67 -10.17
CA ASP A 359 22.91 -8.27 -11.48
C ASP A 359 21.83 -7.20 -11.34
N PRO A 360 21.98 -6.02 -11.99
CA PRO A 360 20.98 -4.95 -11.96
C PRO A 360 19.57 -5.37 -12.44
N ASP A 361 19.45 -6.38 -13.27
CA ASP A 361 18.16 -6.88 -13.76
C ASP A 361 17.43 -7.77 -12.72
N LEU A 362 18.13 -8.14 -11.64
CA LEU A 362 17.54 -8.90 -10.52
C LEU A 362 17.01 -8.02 -9.38
N ILE A 363 16.91 -6.72 -9.57
CA ILE A 363 16.15 -5.86 -8.69
C ILE A 363 14.65 -6.04 -8.94
N SER A 364 13.83 -5.90 -7.91
CA SER A 364 12.38 -5.88 -8.11
C SER A 364 11.94 -4.67 -8.94
N VAL A 365 10.87 -4.81 -9.74
CA VAL A 365 10.31 -3.69 -10.52
C VAL A 365 9.94 -2.51 -9.61
N ARG A 366 9.44 -2.77 -8.40
CA ARG A 366 9.15 -1.73 -7.39
C ARG A 366 10.44 -1.03 -6.95
N GLY A 367 11.48 -1.76 -6.61
CA GLY A 367 12.77 -1.21 -6.21
C GLY A 367 13.38 -0.32 -7.31
N ARG A 368 13.28 -0.76 -8.56
CA ARG A 368 13.75 0.02 -9.71
C ARG A 368 13.01 1.36 -9.84
N LYS A 369 11.69 1.36 -9.73
CA LYS A 369 10.87 2.58 -9.76
C LYS A 369 11.23 3.57 -8.63
N PHE A 370 11.51 3.06 -7.43
CA PHE A 370 11.97 3.92 -6.34
C PHE A 370 13.33 4.53 -6.62
N LEU A 371 14.29 3.78 -7.17
CA LEU A 371 15.59 4.32 -7.57
C LEU A 371 15.46 5.43 -8.62
N GLU A 372 14.57 5.26 -9.61
CA GLU A 372 14.32 6.23 -10.68
C GLU A 372 13.65 7.51 -10.18
N SER A 373 12.91 7.46 -9.07
CA SER A 373 12.20 8.62 -8.50
C SER A 373 12.87 9.24 -7.27
N ALA A 374 13.91 8.62 -6.70
CA ALA A 374 14.56 9.06 -5.48
C ALA A 374 15.22 10.44 -5.60
N ASP A 375 15.17 11.22 -4.51
CA ASP A 375 15.96 12.45 -4.33
C ASP A 375 17.32 12.16 -3.68
N LEU A 376 17.38 11.12 -2.81
CA LEU A 376 18.60 10.57 -2.24
C LEU A 376 18.63 9.06 -2.43
N ILE A 377 19.71 8.54 -2.99
CA ILE A 377 20.03 7.11 -2.99
C ILE A 377 21.25 6.90 -2.10
N LEU A 378 21.06 6.30 -0.93
CA LEU A 378 22.12 5.91 -0.03
C LEU A 378 22.33 4.40 -0.13
N TYR A 379 23.45 3.96 -0.73
CA TYR A 379 23.70 2.55 -1.02
C TYR A 379 24.88 1.96 -0.26
N ALA A 380 24.85 0.66 0.04
CA ALA A 380 25.92 -0.08 0.71
C ALA A 380 27.08 -0.34 -0.28
N GLY A 381 27.98 0.62 -0.44
CA GLY A 381 28.91 0.74 -1.55
C GLY A 381 29.89 -0.41 -1.77
N SER A 382 30.16 -1.27 -0.77
CA SER A 382 31.04 -2.45 -0.96
C SER A 382 30.30 -3.70 -1.45
N LEU A 383 28.97 -3.70 -1.36
CA LEU A 383 28.13 -4.90 -1.58
C LEU A 383 27.02 -4.69 -2.62
N VAL A 384 26.85 -3.46 -3.11
CA VAL A 384 25.87 -3.09 -4.12
C VAL A 384 26.57 -2.54 -5.35
N PRO A 385 26.37 -3.11 -6.55
CA PRO A 385 26.92 -2.59 -7.79
C PRO A 385 26.47 -1.15 -8.05
N ARG A 386 27.42 -0.27 -8.37
CA ARG A 386 27.10 1.15 -8.67
C ARG A 386 26.19 1.30 -9.88
N GLU A 387 26.21 0.35 -10.79
CA GLU A 387 25.36 0.31 -11.99
C GLU A 387 23.87 0.41 -11.67
N LEU A 388 23.43 -0.12 -10.52
CA LEU A 388 22.06 0.02 -10.04
C LEU A 388 21.62 1.46 -9.83
N THR A 389 22.57 2.37 -9.54
CA THR A 389 22.27 3.78 -9.28
C THR A 389 22.27 4.65 -10.54
N PHE A 390 22.63 4.11 -11.71
CA PHE A 390 22.66 4.88 -12.96
C PHE A 390 21.29 5.29 -13.50
N CYS A 391 20.23 4.68 -12.99
CA CYS A 391 18.86 5.05 -13.31
C CYS A 391 18.33 6.24 -12.49
N ALA A 392 19.11 6.79 -11.57
CA ALA A 392 18.69 7.91 -10.76
C ALA A 392 18.28 9.10 -11.64
N LYS A 393 17.20 9.79 -11.24
CA LYS A 393 16.75 11.00 -11.93
C LYS A 393 17.79 12.12 -11.89
N GLU A 394 17.70 13.06 -12.80
CA GLU A 394 18.52 14.28 -12.79
C GLU A 394 18.33 15.07 -11.48
N GLY A 395 19.43 15.48 -10.86
CA GLY A 395 19.43 16.19 -9.59
C GLY A 395 19.33 15.30 -8.34
N ALA A 396 19.20 13.99 -8.48
CA ALA A 396 19.25 13.07 -7.34
C ALA A 396 20.67 13.01 -6.73
N VAL A 397 20.74 12.97 -5.41
CA VAL A 397 22.01 12.73 -4.69
C VAL A 397 22.22 11.22 -4.55
N VAL A 398 23.36 10.73 -5.06
CA VAL A 398 23.75 9.32 -4.94
C VAL A 398 24.99 9.23 -4.06
N ARG A 399 24.88 8.56 -2.91
CA ARG A 399 25.96 8.46 -1.92
C ARG A 399 26.20 7.02 -1.48
N SER A 400 27.49 6.62 -1.42
CA SER A 400 27.90 5.39 -0.78
C SER A 400 27.91 5.56 0.75
N SER A 401 27.46 4.55 1.48
CA SER A 401 27.56 4.53 2.95
C SER A 401 28.79 3.75 3.47
N ALA A 402 29.73 3.39 2.60
CA ALA A 402 30.87 2.57 3.00
C ALA A 402 31.85 3.28 3.97
N ASP A 403 31.87 4.60 3.94
CA ASP A 403 32.70 5.49 4.74
C ASP A 403 31.94 6.19 5.88
N MET A 404 30.67 5.81 6.12
CA MET A 404 29.76 6.45 7.07
C MET A 404 29.44 5.52 8.24
N ASP A 405 29.44 6.07 9.44
CA ASP A 405 28.86 5.39 10.59
C ASP A 405 27.31 5.44 10.58
N LEU A 406 26.65 4.82 11.57
CA LEU A 406 25.20 4.73 11.63
C LEU A 406 24.54 6.11 11.85
N GLU A 407 25.15 6.96 12.67
CA GLU A 407 24.63 8.30 12.96
C GLU A 407 24.72 9.21 11.74
N GLU A 408 25.84 9.18 11.03
CA GLU A 408 26.05 9.94 9.79
C GLU A 408 25.04 9.53 8.70
N GLN A 409 24.79 8.22 8.54
CA GLN A 409 23.79 7.70 7.62
C GLN A 409 22.38 8.19 8.00
N PHE A 410 22.03 8.12 9.29
CA PHE A 410 20.75 8.58 9.80
C PHE A 410 20.56 10.09 9.57
N HIS A 411 21.55 10.90 9.93
CA HIS A 411 21.49 12.36 9.74
C HIS A 411 21.30 12.74 8.27
N LEU A 412 22.02 12.10 7.35
CA LEU A 412 21.86 12.33 5.92
C LEU A 412 20.44 11.98 5.44
N MET A 413 19.92 10.80 5.80
CA MET A 413 18.57 10.41 5.44
C MET A 413 17.52 11.34 6.04
N LYS A 414 17.70 11.75 7.31
CA LYS A 414 16.80 12.67 8.00
C LYS A 414 16.79 14.05 7.37
N GLU A 415 17.92 14.57 6.93
CA GLU A 415 18.01 15.88 6.24
C GLU A 415 17.13 15.92 4.99
N PHE A 416 17.12 14.86 4.17
CA PHE A 416 16.27 14.76 2.99
C PHE A 416 14.82 14.51 3.37
N TYR A 417 14.58 13.65 4.35
CA TYR A 417 13.25 13.36 4.84
C TYR A 417 12.54 14.61 5.38
N ASP A 418 13.21 15.42 6.20
CA ASP A 418 12.63 16.65 6.77
C ASP A 418 12.33 17.72 5.69
N LYS A 419 12.95 17.60 4.51
CA LYS A 419 12.67 18.42 3.33
C LYS A 419 11.56 17.87 2.42
N GLY A 420 10.80 16.87 2.87
CA GLY A 420 9.73 16.24 2.09
C GLY A 420 10.22 15.38 0.92
N LYS A 421 11.45 14.86 0.97
CA LYS A 421 12.12 14.17 -0.13
C LYS A 421 11.98 12.65 -0.03
N LEU A 422 12.02 11.97 -1.19
CA LEU A 422 12.10 10.51 -1.27
C LEU A 422 13.55 10.06 -1.07
N VAL A 423 13.76 9.28 0.00
CA VAL A 423 15.05 8.67 0.33
C VAL A 423 14.99 7.18 0.01
N VAL A 424 15.89 6.69 -0.81
CA VAL A 424 16.08 5.25 -1.02
C VAL A 424 17.33 4.78 -0.27
N ARG A 425 17.13 3.88 0.70
CA ARG A 425 18.21 3.15 1.36
C ARG A 425 18.39 1.81 0.66
N LEU A 426 19.43 1.68 -0.17
CA LEU A 426 19.66 0.51 -1.02
C LEU A 426 20.61 -0.49 -0.35
N HIS A 427 20.10 -1.68 -0.01
CA HIS A 427 20.83 -2.76 0.64
C HIS A 427 21.09 -3.92 -0.31
N THR A 428 22.19 -4.65 -0.09
CA THR A 428 22.50 -5.87 -0.85
C THR A 428 21.47 -6.98 -0.60
N GLY A 429 21.18 -7.79 -1.59
CA GLY A 429 20.27 -8.91 -1.48
C GLY A 429 18.88 -8.49 -1.07
N ASP A 430 18.41 -9.05 0.05
CA ASP A 430 17.19 -8.64 0.75
C ASP A 430 17.55 -7.93 2.08
N PRO A 431 16.96 -6.77 2.37
CA PRO A 431 17.30 -6.00 3.58
C PRO A 431 17.01 -6.74 4.88
N CYS A 432 16.02 -7.63 4.90
CA CYS A 432 15.60 -8.37 6.08
C CYS A 432 16.48 -9.58 6.41
N ILE A 433 17.44 -9.93 5.52
CA ILE A 433 18.35 -11.06 5.71
C ILE A 433 19.78 -10.52 5.86
N TYR A 434 20.26 -10.42 7.09
CA TYR A 434 21.59 -9.86 7.45
C TYR A 434 21.87 -8.45 6.91
N GLY A 435 20.81 -7.66 6.66
CA GLY A 435 20.91 -6.30 6.11
C GLY A 435 21.28 -5.23 7.14
N ALA A 436 21.34 -5.54 8.46
CA ALA A 436 21.62 -4.60 9.54
C ALA A 436 20.71 -3.34 9.50
N ILE A 437 19.42 -3.54 9.22
CA ILE A 437 18.43 -2.44 9.15
C ILE A 437 17.69 -2.21 10.46
N GLN A 438 17.85 -3.08 11.46
CA GLN A 438 17.11 -3.01 12.71
C GLN A 438 17.38 -1.70 13.46
N GLU A 439 18.64 -1.29 13.52
CA GLU A 439 19.04 -0.05 14.16
C GLU A 439 18.52 1.18 13.39
N GLN A 440 18.52 1.12 12.06
CA GLN A 440 17.97 2.19 11.22
C GLN A 440 16.46 2.34 11.44
N MET A 441 15.71 1.23 11.46
CA MET A 441 14.28 1.24 11.76
C MET A 441 13.99 1.79 13.15
N ALA A 442 14.79 1.43 14.14
CA ALA A 442 14.64 1.97 15.51
C ALA A 442 14.83 3.50 15.56
N PHE A 443 15.74 4.07 14.75
CA PHE A 443 15.86 5.51 14.60
C PHE A 443 14.64 6.11 13.90
N PHE A 444 14.14 5.49 12.82
CA PHE A 444 12.96 5.98 12.11
C PHE A 444 11.74 5.99 13.02
N ASP A 445 11.51 4.92 13.78
CA ASP A 445 10.42 4.82 14.76
C ASP A 445 10.54 5.88 15.85
N LYS A 446 11.75 6.07 16.41
CA LYS A 446 12.02 7.07 17.46
C LYS A 446 11.67 8.50 17.02
N TYR A 447 11.89 8.82 15.76
CA TYR A 447 11.65 10.16 15.21
C TYR A 447 10.34 10.26 14.41
N GLY A 448 9.49 9.22 14.45
CA GLY A 448 8.21 9.18 13.75
C GLY A 448 8.36 9.33 12.23
N MET A 449 9.45 8.81 11.66
CA MET A 449 9.71 8.88 10.23
C MET A 449 8.99 7.74 9.50
N ARG A 450 8.34 8.05 8.38
CA ARG A 450 7.67 7.04 7.57
C ARG A 450 8.69 6.27 6.74
N TYR A 451 8.62 4.95 6.82
CA TYR A 451 9.45 4.08 5.99
C TYR A 451 8.69 2.83 5.57
N HIS A 452 9.16 2.21 4.50
CA HIS A 452 8.68 0.93 4.01
C HIS A 452 9.86 0.10 3.50
N ILE A 453 9.68 -1.22 3.41
CA ILE A 453 10.69 -2.15 2.90
C ILE A 453 10.21 -2.77 1.61
N THR A 454 10.94 -2.56 0.53
CA THR A 454 10.78 -3.29 -0.73
C THR A 454 11.74 -4.49 -0.73
N PRO A 455 11.22 -5.74 -0.69
CA PRO A 455 12.06 -6.93 -0.65
C PRO A 455 12.92 -7.06 -1.90
N GLY A 456 14.06 -7.74 -1.75
CA GLY A 456 14.98 -8.07 -2.81
C GLY A 456 15.25 -9.58 -2.93
N ILE A 457 15.99 -9.98 -3.96
CA ILE A 457 16.43 -11.37 -4.14
C ILE A 457 17.68 -11.59 -3.28
N SER A 458 17.56 -12.38 -2.22
CA SER A 458 18.69 -12.74 -1.37
C SER A 458 19.68 -13.65 -2.10
N SER A 459 20.96 -13.57 -1.74
CA SER A 459 22.05 -14.34 -2.36
C SER A 459 21.88 -15.85 -2.26
N PHE A 460 21.13 -16.39 -1.27
CA PHE A 460 20.88 -17.83 -1.23
C PHE A 460 19.95 -18.30 -2.36
N LEU A 461 18.99 -17.46 -2.80
CA LEU A 461 18.15 -17.74 -3.95
C LEU A 461 18.95 -17.68 -5.25
N ALA A 462 19.87 -16.71 -5.35
CA ALA A 462 20.80 -16.66 -6.48
C ALA A 462 21.73 -17.87 -6.50
N ALA A 463 22.21 -18.33 -5.34
CA ALA A 463 23.00 -19.56 -5.24
C ALA A 463 22.22 -20.77 -5.75
N ALA A 464 20.96 -20.92 -5.36
CA ALA A 464 20.11 -22.02 -5.84
C ALA A 464 19.96 -21.99 -7.37
N ALA A 465 19.72 -20.81 -7.94
CA ALA A 465 19.58 -20.60 -9.39
C ALA A 465 20.88 -20.92 -10.14
N GLU A 466 22.01 -20.36 -9.71
CA GLU A 466 23.32 -20.55 -10.35
C GLU A 466 23.85 -21.97 -10.19
N LEU A 467 23.55 -22.63 -9.08
CA LEU A 467 23.84 -24.06 -8.90
C LEU A 467 22.85 -24.95 -9.66
N LYS A 468 21.77 -24.38 -10.22
CA LYS A 468 20.66 -25.12 -10.84
C LYS A 468 20.11 -26.20 -9.91
N SER A 469 20.00 -25.88 -8.62
CA SER A 469 19.63 -26.82 -7.57
C SER A 469 18.39 -26.30 -6.84
N GLN A 470 17.40 -27.17 -6.67
CA GLN A 470 16.28 -26.91 -5.77
C GLN A 470 16.73 -27.32 -4.36
N PHE A 471 16.76 -26.37 -3.43
CA PHE A 471 17.27 -26.61 -2.07
C PHE A 471 16.33 -27.41 -1.17
N THR A 472 15.14 -27.72 -1.66
CA THR A 472 14.16 -28.61 -1.01
C THR A 472 13.88 -29.81 -1.92
N ILE A 473 14.22 -31.00 -1.49
CA ILE A 473 14.05 -32.24 -2.27
C ILE A 473 13.10 -33.16 -1.51
N PRO A 474 12.01 -33.62 -2.13
CA PRO A 474 11.09 -34.57 -1.51
C PRO A 474 11.82 -35.80 -0.98
N GLU A 475 11.42 -36.24 0.22
CA GLU A 475 11.94 -37.43 0.92
C GLU A 475 13.44 -37.40 1.32
N ARG A 476 14.16 -36.28 1.02
CA ARG A 476 15.56 -36.08 1.39
C ARG A 476 15.78 -34.86 2.24
N CYS A 477 15.44 -33.69 1.76
CA CYS A 477 15.63 -32.43 2.46
C CYS A 477 14.47 -31.47 2.19
N GLN A 478 13.70 -31.11 3.23
CA GLN A 478 12.55 -30.18 3.13
C GLN A 478 12.80 -28.85 3.83
N THR A 479 13.97 -28.69 4.45
CA THR A 479 14.31 -27.51 5.26
C THR A 479 15.54 -26.82 4.70
N ILE A 480 15.50 -25.49 4.64
CA ILE A 480 16.66 -24.65 4.33
C ILE A 480 17.00 -23.86 5.59
N ILE A 481 18.21 -23.96 6.09
CA ILE A 481 18.71 -23.21 7.21
C ILE A 481 19.56 -22.06 6.69
N LEU A 482 19.11 -20.84 6.94
CA LEU A 482 19.86 -19.61 6.68
C LEU A 482 20.57 -19.21 7.97
N THR A 483 21.90 -19.25 7.98
CA THR A 483 22.69 -19.00 9.19
C THR A 483 24.04 -18.37 8.85
N ARG A 484 24.84 -18.12 9.89
CA ARG A 484 26.26 -17.73 9.78
C ARG A 484 27.09 -18.50 10.79
N GLY A 485 28.38 -18.54 10.60
CA GLY A 485 29.33 -19.00 11.62
C GLY A 485 29.53 -17.96 12.73
N GLU A 486 30.03 -18.39 13.89
CA GLU A 486 30.41 -17.52 14.97
C GLU A 486 31.76 -16.86 14.68
N GLY A 487 31.72 -15.60 14.22
CA GLY A 487 32.89 -14.78 13.96
C GLY A 487 33.16 -13.79 15.11
N ARG A 488 33.36 -12.51 14.73
CA ARG A 488 33.58 -11.43 15.72
C ARG A 488 32.34 -11.15 16.58
N THR A 489 31.17 -11.45 16.10
CA THR A 489 29.91 -11.33 16.86
C THR A 489 29.44 -12.72 17.28
N PRO A 490 29.05 -12.90 18.56
CA PRO A 490 28.64 -14.20 19.07
C PRO A 490 27.35 -14.69 18.42
N MET A 491 27.17 -16.01 18.44
CA MET A 491 25.91 -16.66 18.09
C MET A 491 25.15 -17.02 19.36
N PRO A 492 23.80 -16.96 19.36
CA PRO A 492 23.01 -17.50 20.46
C PRO A 492 23.38 -18.98 20.73
N ASP A 493 23.41 -19.38 21.98
CA ASP A 493 23.85 -20.74 22.33
C ASP A 493 23.06 -21.85 21.66
N LYS A 494 21.77 -21.62 21.42
CA LYS A 494 20.87 -22.58 20.74
C LYS A 494 21.02 -22.58 19.20
N GLU A 495 21.75 -21.62 18.65
CA GLU A 495 21.94 -21.43 17.19
C GLU A 495 23.40 -21.65 16.77
N LYS A 496 24.21 -22.23 17.63
CA LYS A 496 25.58 -22.66 17.30
C LYS A 496 25.55 -23.56 16.08
N LEU A 497 26.51 -23.38 15.16
CA LEU A 497 26.48 -24.03 13.87
C LEU A 497 26.45 -25.56 13.95
N HIS A 498 27.19 -26.18 14.91
CA HIS A 498 27.16 -27.62 15.14
C HIS A 498 25.80 -28.15 15.62
N LEU A 499 25.00 -27.34 16.32
CA LEU A 499 23.64 -27.71 16.73
C LEU A 499 22.68 -27.68 15.53
N LEU A 500 22.75 -26.64 14.72
CA LEU A 500 21.95 -26.52 13.50
C LEU A 500 22.34 -27.61 12.48
N ALA A 501 23.61 -27.98 12.41
CA ALA A 501 24.14 -29.01 11.54
C ALA A 501 23.58 -30.41 11.82
N GLN A 502 23.12 -30.69 13.05
CA GLN A 502 22.47 -31.97 13.41
C GLN A 502 21.25 -32.31 12.55
N HIS A 503 20.58 -31.30 12.00
CA HIS A 503 19.45 -31.50 11.10
C HIS A 503 19.84 -32.02 9.71
N GLN A 504 21.10 -31.91 9.31
CA GLN A 504 21.63 -32.30 8.00
C GLN A 504 20.79 -31.78 6.81
N SER A 505 20.18 -30.61 7.01
CA SER A 505 19.34 -29.90 6.03
C SER A 505 20.21 -29.22 4.98
N THR A 506 19.60 -28.62 3.96
CA THR A 506 20.35 -27.65 3.12
C THR A 506 20.68 -26.42 3.96
N MET A 507 21.95 -26.09 4.11
CA MET A 507 22.40 -24.91 4.83
C MET A 507 23.01 -23.89 3.90
N CYS A 508 22.59 -22.62 4.04
CA CYS A 508 23.17 -21.47 3.37
C CYS A 508 23.84 -20.58 4.40
N ILE A 509 25.16 -20.56 4.40
CA ILE A 509 25.97 -19.92 5.45
C ILE A 509 26.53 -18.61 4.94
N PHE A 510 26.04 -17.52 5.52
CA PHE A 510 26.39 -16.14 5.20
C PHE A 510 27.64 -15.69 5.99
N LEU A 511 28.34 -14.66 5.52
CA LEU A 511 29.36 -13.91 6.24
C LEU A 511 30.48 -14.75 6.89
N SER A 512 30.73 -15.95 6.43
CA SER A 512 31.57 -16.94 7.14
C SER A 512 32.79 -17.45 6.36
N ALA A 513 33.05 -16.90 5.18
CA ALA A 513 34.18 -17.33 4.35
C ALA A 513 35.54 -17.14 5.03
N SER A 514 35.71 -16.06 5.83
CA SER A 514 36.97 -15.79 6.55
C SER A 514 37.25 -16.72 7.73
N ILE A 515 36.24 -17.46 8.17
CA ILE A 515 36.31 -18.41 9.30
C ILE A 515 35.95 -19.83 8.85
N VAL A 516 36.33 -20.18 7.63
CA VAL A 516 35.91 -21.43 6.99
C VAL A 516 36.43 -22.67 7.70
N ASP A 517 37.58 -22.62 8.38
CA ASP A 517 38.10 -23.77 9.14
C ASP A 517 37.18 -24.13 10.30
N GLU A 518 36.73 -23.11 11.04
CA GLU A 518 35.79 -23.26 12.14
C GLU A 518 34.42 -23.74 11.61
N VAL A 519 33.93 -23.14 10.51
CA VAL A 519 32.69 -23.57 9.86
C VAL A 519 32.74 -25.03 9.47
N MET A 520 33.80 -25.46 8.79
CA MET A 520 33.97 -26.84 8.38
C MET A 520 34.00 -27.80 9.59
N LYS A 521 34.73 -27.42 10.65
CA LYS A 521 34.80 -28.20 11.87
C LYS A 521 33.44 -28.35 12.52
N GLU A 522 32.72 -27.24 12.73
CA GLU A 522 31.39 -27.24 13.36
C GLU A 522 30.36 -28.06 12.57
N LEU A 523 30.43 -28.05 11.25
CA LEU A 523 29.56 -28.86 10.40
C LEU A 523 29.82 -30.35 10.56
N LEU A 524 31.12 -30.75 10.61
CA LEU A 524 31.53 -32.14 10.86
C LEU A 524 31.17 -32.60 12.27
N ASP A 525 31.41 -31.76 13.27
CA ASP A 525 31.05 -32.02 14.70
C ASP A 525 29.53 -32.16 14.86
N GLY A 526 28.74 -31.45 14.04
CA GLY A 526 27.28 -31.53 13.99
C GLY A 526 26.72 -32.73 13.23
N GLY A 527 27.60 -33.57 12.62
CA GLY A 527 27.23 -34.86 12.05
C GLY A 527 27.08 -34.88 10.53
N TYR A 528 27.42 -33.82 9.80
CA TYR A 528 27.50 -33.92 8.34
C TYR A 528 28.62 -34.87 7.91
N PRO A 529 28.36 -35.84 7.02
CA PRO A 529 29.41 -36.65 6.43
C PRO A 529 30.48 -35.82 5.73
N PRO A 530 31.77 -36.20 5.81
CA PRO A 530 32.85 -35.50 5.11
C PRO A 530 32.66 -35.37 3.60
N GLU A 531 31.90 -36.29 3.02
CA GLU A 531 31.56 -36.35 1.58
C GLU A 531 30.36 -35.51 1.19
N THR A 532 29.69 -34.86 2.15
CA THR A 532 28.53 -34.00 1.89
C THR A 532 28.87 -32.96 0.83
N PRO A 533 28.05 -32.81 -0.21
CA PRO A 533 28.25 -31.79 -1.24
C PRO A 533 28.29 -30.39 -0.66
N VAL A 534 29.24 -29.58 -1.12
CA VAL A 534 29.35 -28.16 -0.79
C VAL A 534 29.56 -27.32 -2.05
N ALA A 535 29.14 -26.08 -1.98
CA ALA A 535 29.45 -25.07 -2.99
C ALA A 535 29.88 -23.75 -2.33
N ALA A 536 31.00 -23.20 -2.81
CA ALA A 536 31.43 -21.83 -2.50
C ALA A 536 31.10 -20.92 -3.68
N CYS A 537 30.15 -20.03 -3.48
CA CYS A 537 29.60 -19.16 -4.51
C CYS A 537 30.06 -17.71 -4.26
N TYR A 538 31.04 -17.27 -5.01
CA TYR A 538 31.67 -15.96 -4.88
C TYR A 538 31.03 -14.95 -5.82
N LYS A 539 30.65 -13.77 -5.31
CA LYS A 539 30.08 -12.65 -6.08
C LYS A 539 28.98 -13.13 -7.06
N LEU A 540 27.99 -13.83 -6.53
CA LEU A 540 26.86 -14.35 -7.31
C LEU A 540 26.22 -13.25 -8.16
N THR A 541 26.03 -13.52 -9.44
CA THR A 541 25.44 -12.66 -10.47
C THR A 541 26.25 -11.41 -10.84
N TRP A 542 27.43 -11.22 -10.23
CA TRP A 542 28.38 -10.19 -10.65
C TRP A 542 29.22 -10.67 -11.85
N LYS A 543 29.86 -9.73 -12.55
CA LYS A 543 30.79 -10.06 -13.67
C LYS A 543 31.94 -10.98 -13.25
N GLU A 544 32.36 -10.86 -11.99
CA GLU A 544 33.45 -11.65 -11.41
C GLU A 544 32.96 -12.94 -10.71
N GLN A 545 31.73 -13.37 -10.96
CA GLN A 545 31.16 -14.58 -10.37
C GLN A 545 32.09 -15.79 -10.56
N ARG A 546 32.30 -16.54 -9.48
CA ARG A 546 32.99 -17.83 -9.47
C ARG A 546 32.28 -18.79 -8.55
N ILE A 547 32.10 -20.03 -8.99
CA ILE A 547 31.45 -21.11 -8.25
C ILE A 547 32.36 -22.31 -8.19
N TYR A 548 32.63 -22.78 -7.00
CA TYR A 548 33.45 -23.96 -6.74
C TYR A 548 32.60 -24.99 -6.01
N ARG A 549 32.56 -26.21 -6.55
CA ARG A 549 31.87 -27.33 -5.96
C ARG A 549 32.89 -28.33 -5.42
N GLY A 550 32.54 -29.06 -4.34
CA GLY A 550 33.39 -30.08 -3.75
C GLY A 550 32.67 -30.82 -2.64
N GLN A 551 33.45 -31.42 -1.78
CA GLN A 551 32.98 -32.13 -0.59
C GLN A 551 33.29 -31.31 0.67
N LEU A 552 32.54 -31.52 1.76
CA LEU A 552 32.68 -30.76 2.99
C LEU A 552 34.13 -30.79 3.52
N LYS A 553 34.77 -31.94 3.48
CA LYS A 553 36.19 -32.10 3.90
C LYS A 553 37.18 -31.21 3.14
N ASP A 554 36.83 -30.77 1.93
CA ASP A 554 37.67 -29.93 1.08
C ASP A 554 37.30 -28.43 1.16
N LEU A 555 36.25 -28.07 1.87
CA LEU A 555 35.67 -26.72 1.87
C LEU A 555 36.70 -25.62 2.22
N ALA A 556 37.49 -25.83 3.29
CA ALA A 556 38.49 -24.85 3.71
C ALA A 556 39.61 -24.72 2.65
N LYS A 557 40.01 -25.81 2.04
CA LYS A 557 41.01 -25.82 0.94
C LYS A 557 40.49 -25.03 -0.27
N ILE A 558 39.24 -25.29 -0.68
CA ILE A 558 38.59 -24.60 -1.81
C ILE A 558 38.60 -23.08 -1.59
N LEU A 559 38.19 -22.60 -0.44
CA LEU A 559 38.13 -21.16 -0.18
C LEU A 559 39.52 -20.52 -0.14
N LYS A 560 40.50 -21.15 0.51
CA LYS A 560 41.86 -20.65 0.66
C LYS A 560 42.63 -20.60 -0.66
N GLU A 561 42.63 -21.67 -1.42
CA GLU A 561 43.32 -21.74 -2.71
C GLU A 561 42.79 -20.76 -3.75
N ASN A 562 41.51 -20.40 -3.65
CA ASN A 562 40.86 -19.49 -4.55
C ASN A 562 40.71 -18.07 -4.00
N ASN A 563 41.30 -17.76 -2.82
CA ASN A 563 41.25 -16.49 -2.14
C ASN A 563 39.83 -15.94 -1.95
N LEU A 564 38.87 -16.80 -1.55
CA LEU A 564 37.49 -16.43 -1.32
C LEU A 564 37.31 -15.96 0.12
N THR A 565 37.13 -14.66 0.34
CA THR A 565 37.06 -14.07 1.69
C THR A 565 35.73 -13.37 1.95
N LEU A 566 35.43 -12.33 1.18
CA LEU A 566 34.20 -11.54 1.28
C LEU A 566 33.24 -11.93 0.15
N THR A 567 31.95 -11.61 0.33
CA THR A 567 30.92 -11.82 -0.71
C THR A 567 30.83 -13.29 -1.21
N THR A 568 31.10 -14.23 -0.32
CA THR A 568 31.02 -15.67 -0.62
C THR A 568 29.88 -16.30 0.16
N MET A 569 28.94 -16.92 -0.54
CA MET A 569 27.91 -17.78 0.00
C MET A 569 28.42 -19.21 0.05
N ILE A 570 28.36 -19.83 1.23
CA ILE A 570 28.66 -21.25 1.39
C ILE A 570 27.35 -22.01 1.42
N VAL A 571 27.18 -22.99 0.56
CA VAL A 571 26.01 -23.88 0.52
C VAL A 571 26.48 -25.30 0.86
N VAL A 572 25.76 -25.97 1.75
CA VAL A 572 26.06 -27.32 2.22
C VAL A 572 24.79 -28.17 2.17
N GLY A 573 24.90 -29.39 1.68
CA GLY A 573 23.79 -30.34 1.72
C GLY A 573 23.59 -31.14 0.45
N GLU A 574 22.85 -32.24 0.56
CA GLU A 574 22.56 -33.19 -0.52
C GLU A 574 21.72 -32.58 -1.67
N ALA A 575 21.14 -31.41 -1.47
CA ALA A 575 20.37 -30.72 -2.51
C ALA A 575 21.24 -30.18 -3.66
N ILE A 576 22.55 -30.03 -3.44
CA ILE A 576 23.46 -29.54 -4.47
C ILE A 576 23.60 -30.62 -5.55
N ASP A 577 23.30 -30.25 -6.80
CA ASP A 577 23.38 -31.10 -7.98
C ASP A 577 22.50 -32.38 -7.98
N ASN A 578 21.59 -32.53 -7.01
CA ASN A 578 20.70 -33.67 -6.92
C ASN A 578 19.52 -33.55 -7.90
N ARG A 579 19.24 -34.63 -8.63
CA ARG A 579 18.14 -34.72 -9.60
C ARG A 579 17.23 -35.93 -9.36
N GLU A 580 17.45 -36.70 -8.30
CA GLU A 580 16.76 -37.96 -8.05
C GLU A 580 15.43 -37.80 -7.30
N GLY A 581 15.28 -36.70 -6.54
CA GLY A 581 14.07 -36.42 -5.75
C GLY A 581 12.92 -35.91 -6.63
N LEU A 582 11.95 -36.74 -6.91
CA LEU A 582 10.77 -36.36 -7.70
C LEU A 582 9.60 -35.95 -6.79
N SER A 583 8.96 -34.82 -7.10
CA SER A 583 7.75 -34.40 -6.41
C SER A 583 6.57 -35.31 -6.80
N LYS A 584 5.88 -35.87 -5.82
CA LYS A 584 4.62 -36.59 -6.04
C LYS A 584 3.53 -35.73 -6.68
N LEU A 585 3.66 -34.41 -6.61
CA LEU A 585 2.73 -33.47 -7.24
C LEU A 585 2.57 -33.70 -8.76
N TYR A 586 3.65 -34.12 -9.43
CA TYR A 586 3.68 -34.38 -10.87
C TYR A 586 3.49 -35.85 -11.23
N ASP A 587 3.39 -36.73 -10.22
CA ASP A 587 3.12 -38.17 -10.45
C ASP A 587 1.70 -38.35 -11.04
N GLY A 588 1.59 -39.14 -12.10
CA GLY A 588 0.30 -39.46 -12.72
C GLY A 588 -0.72 -40.11 -11.77
N HIS A 589 -0.25 -40.78 -10.72
CA HIS A 589 -1.07 -41.45 -9.70
C HIS A 589 -1.44 -40.53 -8.52
N PHE A 590 -1.02 -39.26 -8.53
CA PHE A 590 -1.31 -38.31 -7.46
C PHE A 590 -2.48 -37.40 -7.84
N THR A 591 -3.54 -37.45 -7.03
CA THR A 591 -4.71 -36.54 -7.14
C THR A 591 -4.46 -35.25 -6.37
N HIS A 592 -4.63 -34.10 -6.99
CA HIS A 592 -4.65 -32.80 -6.34
C HIS A 592 -5.83 -31.96 -6.85
N LEU A 593 -6.02 -30.75 -6.31
CA LEU A 593 -7.17 -29.90 -6.59
C LEU A 593 -7.49 -29.71 -8.08
N PHE A 594 -6.47 -29.72 -8.95
CA PHE A 594 -6.61 -29.43 -10.38
C PHE A 594 -6.40 -30.65 -11.30
N ARG A 595 -6.06 -31.81 -10.74
CA ARG A 595 -5.79 -33.04 -11.53
C ARG A 595 -6.16 -34.29 -10.75
N LYS A 596 -7.02 -35.13 -11.33
CA LYS A 596 -7.27 -36.49 -10.83
C LYS A 596 -6.17 -37.44 -11.28
N ALA A 597 -5.83 -38.38 -10.41
CA ALA A 597 -4.90 -39.46 -10.78
C ALA A 597 -5.41 -40.21 -12.02
N SER A 598 -4.51 -40.48 -12.95
CA SER A 598 -4.74 -41.44 -14.04
C SER A 598 -4.82 -42.83 -13.43
N LYS A 599 -5.79 -43.65 -13.87
CA LYS A 599 -5.94 -45.04 -13.41
C LYS A 599 -4.75 -45.88 -13.82
#